data_51737ca027529a490cecba3a1f8dffc6
#
_entry.id   51737ca027529a490cecba3a1f8dffc6
#
_cell.length_a   1.000
_cell.length_b   1.000
_cell.length_c   1.000
_cell.angle_alpha   90.00
_cell.angle_beta   90.00
_cell.angle_gamma   90.00
#
_symmetry.space_group_name_H-M   'P 1'
#
loop_
_entity.id
_entity.type
_entity.pdbx_description
1 polymer ?
#
loop_
_entity_poly.entity_id
_entity_poly.type
_entity_poly.pdbx_seq_one_letter_code
_entity_poly.pdbx_strand_id
1 'polypeptide(L)'
;DFGRGFYCTTIKKQAEFMAGRVVRRQGGIETVNTYELNEKIFEDKELNIKIFEGPSKEWAKFILNNRDREYKEITSKECNSDNKYDLVIGPVANDDIIVLFRTFTNGLIDIDTLIKELTYKELTDQYSFHTERALKYLKGV
;
A
#
# COMPACT_ATOMS: atom_id res chain seq x y z
N ASP A 1 3.25 -2.87 1.70
CA ASP A 1 1.91 -3.32 1.27
C ASP A 1 1.86 -3.59 -0.24
N PHE A 2 2.39 -2.68 -1.04
CA PHE A 2 2.33 -2.78 -2.50
C PHE A 2 3.71 -3.07 -3.13
N GLY A 3 4.66 -3.51 -2.32
CA GLY A 3 6.02 -3.77 -2.73
C GLY A 3 6.98 -2.64 -2.37
N ARG A 4 8.22 -2.75 -2.84
CA ARG A 4 9.24 -1.73 -2.62
C ARG A 4 8.93 -0.48 -3.45
N GLY A 5 8.83 0.67 -2.79
CA GLY A 5 8.52 1.92 -3.47
C GLY A 5 8.56 3.13 -2.56
N PHE A 6 8.20 4.26 -3.13
CA PHE A 6 8.07 5.53 -2.42
C PHE A 6 6.60 5.77 -2.10
N TYR A 7 6.27 5.81 -0.82
CA TYR A 7 4.90 5.85 -0.33
C TYR A 7 4.51 7.25 0.13
N CYS A 8 3.34 7.70 -0.30
CA CYS A 8 2.76 8.98 0.07
C CYS A 8 1.33 8.78 0.58
N THR A 9 0.86 9.72 1.37
CA THR A 9 -0.52 9.83 1.82
C THR A 9 -1.06 11.22 1.55
N THR A 10 -2.36 11.33 1.35
CA THR A 10 -3.06 12.63 1.26
C THR A 10 -3.42 13.18 2.64
N ILE A 11 -3.16 12.41 3.71
CA ILE A 11 -3.54 12.76 5.07
C ILE A 11 -2.28 13.12 5.87
N LYS A 12 -2.10 14.41 6.15
CA LYS A 12 -0.93 14.93 6.86
C LYS A 12 -0.68 14.24 8.21
N LYS A 13 -1.74 13.99 8.99
CA LYS A 13 -1.62 13.30 10.28
C LYS A 13 -1.02 11.90 10.17
N GLN A 14 -1.28 11.17 9.08
CA GLN A 14 -0.67 9.87 8.85
C GLN A 14 0.83 9.99 8.58
N ALA A 15 1.22 10.99 7.80
CA ALA A 15 2.65 11.26 7.55
C ALA A 15 3.37 11.64 8.84
N GLU A 16 2.76 12.49 9.66
CA GLU A 16 3.31 12.88 10.97
C GLU A 16 3.44 11.68 11.91
N PHE A 17 2.42 10.83 11.97
CA PHE A 17 2.46 9.60 12.76
C PHE A 17 3.59 8.67 12.31
N MET A 18 3.76 8.50 11.02
CA MET A 18 4.85 7.67 10.46
C MET A 18 6.22 8.28 10.75
N ALA A 19 6.37 9.60 10.64
CA ALA A 19 7.62 10.30 11.00
C ALA A 19 7.99 10.02 12.46
N GLY A 20 7.03 10.10 13.37
CA GLY A 20 7.25 9.77 14.78
C GLY A 20 7.66 8.30 14.98
N ARG A 21 7.07 7.37 14.24
CA ARG A 21 7.47 5.95 14.30
C ARG A 21 8.91 5.75 13.83
N VAL A 22 9.31 6.41 12.76
CA VAL A 22 10.69 6.33 12.25
C VAL A 22 11.68 6.86 13.26
N VAL A 23 11.40 8.01 13.85
CA VAL A 23 12.29 8.63 14.87
C VAL A 23 12.42 7.74 16.10
N ARG A 24 11.34 7.11 16.56
CA ARG A 24 11.41 6.18 17.70
C ARG A 24 12.30 4.96 17.43
N ARG A 25 12.41 4.54 16.16
CA ARG A 25 13.23 3.38 15.79
C ARG A 25 14.68 3.74 15.47
N GLN A 26 14.89 4.87 14.83
CA GLN A 26 16.17 5.22 14.20
C GLN A 26 16.81 6.48 14.77
N GLY A 27 16.09 7.22 15.61
CA GLY A 27 16.51 8.53 16.07
C GLY A 27 16.32 9.60 14.98
N GLY A 28 16.78 10.82 15.28
CA GLY A 28 16.67 11.95 14.37
C GLY A 28 15.53 12.89 14.72
N ILE A 29 15.11 13.69 13.76
CA ILE A 29 14.07 14.70 13.89
C ILE A 29 12.87 14.32 13.02
N GLU A 30 11.67 14.39 13.59
CA GLU A 30 10.44 14.16 12.82
C GLU A 30 10.34 15.15 11.66
N THR A 31 10.31 14.62 10.45
CA THR A 31 10.26 15.43 9.23
C THR A 31 9.18 14.87 8.31
N VAL A 32 8.31 15.75 7.85
CA VAL A 32 7.30 15.44 6.83
C VAL A 32 7.61 16.26 5.58
N ASN A 33 7.78 15.56 4.47
CA ASN A 33 7.98 16.19 3.17
C ASN A 33 6.64 16.25 2.43
N THR A 34 6.41 17.36 1.75
CA THR A 34 5.19 17.59 0.98
C THR A 34 5.50 17.58 -0.50
N TYR A 35 4.65 16.94 -1.26
CA TYR A 35 4.77 16.81 -2.72
C TYR A 35 3.45 17.20 -3.39
N GLU A 36 3.57 17.76 -4.56
CA GLU A 36 2.45 18.00 -5.46
C GLU A 36 2.44 16.92 -6.54
N LEU A 37 1.30 16.26 -6.73
CA LEU A 37 1.13 15.26 -7.78
C LEU A 37 0.50 15.91 -9.01
N ASN A 38 1.18 15.75 -10.14
CA ASN A 38 0.60 16.14 -11.42
C ASN A 38 -0.39 15.05 -11.87
N GLU A 39 -1.68 15.40 -11.92
CA GLU A 39 -2.75 14.46 -12.27
C GLU A 39 -2.69 13.95 -13.72
N LYS A 40 -1.87 14.53 -14.57
CA LYS A 40 -1.59 13.99 -15.92
C LYS A 40 -0.99 12.59 -15.88
N ILE A 41 -0.50 12.14 -14.72
CA ILE A 41 -0.05 10.76 -14.54
C ILE A 41 -1.14 9.74 -14.90
N PHE A 42 -2.41 10.06 -14.62
CA PHE A 42 -3.53 9.17 -14.92
C PHE A 42 -3.87 9.09 -16.42
N GLU A 43 -3.34 10.00 -17.21
CA GLU A 43 -3.52 10.04 -18.67
C GLU A 43 -2.34 9.39 -19.41
N ASP A 44 -1.24 9.08 -18.71
CA ASP A 44 -0.04 8.50 -19.29
C ASP A 44 -0.24 7.01 -19.59
N LYS A 45 -0.38 6.69 -20.87
CA LYS A 45 -0.62 5.32 -21.35
C LYS A 45 0.61 4.41 -21.25
N GLU A 46 1.80 4.97 -21.02
CA GLU A 46 3.04 4.19 -20.85
C GLU A 46 3.19 3.66 -19.43
N LEU A 47 2.42 4.20 -18.48
CA LEU A 47 2.44 3.77 -17.09
C LEU A 47 1.36 2.72 -16.80
N ASN A 48 1.74 1.74 -15.99
CA ASN A 48 0.80 0.78 -15.42
C ASN A 48 0.38 1.25 -14.02
N ILE A 49 -0.87 1.64 -13.89
CA ILE A 49 -1.44 2.14 -12.64
C ILE A 49 -2.48 1.15 -12.13
N LYS A 50 -2.32 0.72 -10.87
CA LYS A 50 -3.29 -0.14 -10.20
C LYS A 50 -3.99 0.66 -9.10
N ILE A 51 -5.31 0.69 -9.16
CA ILE A 51 -6.15 1.39 -8.18
C ILE A 51 -7.09 0.39 -7.51
N PHE A 52 -7.03 0.34 -6.20
CA PHE A 52 -7.98 -0.40 -5.37
C PHE A 52 -8.94 0.60 -4.72
N GLU A 53 -10.21 0.51 -5.04
CA GLU A 53 -11.23 1.44 -4.54
C GLU A 53 -11.64 1.20 -3.08
N GLY A 54 -11.18 0.12 -2.49
CA GLY A 54 -11.45 -0.22 -1.09
C GLY A 54 -10.86 -1.57 -0.73
N PRO A 55 -11.06 -2.01 0.53
CA PRO A 55 -10.62 -3.32 0.96
C PRO A 55 -11.46 -4.39 0.26
N SER A 56 -10.85 -5.10 -0.68
CA SER A 56 -11.45 -6.16 -1.47
C SER A 56 -10.61 -7.42 -1.38
N LYS A 57 -11.15 -8.53 -1.87
CA LYS A 57 -10.41 -9.79 -2.00
C LYS A 57 -9.15 -9.60 -2.85
N GLU A 58 -9.27 -8.86 -3.95
CA GLU A 58 -8.15 -8.54 -4.84
C GLU A 58 -7.07 -7.74 -4.11
N TRP A 59 -7.46 -6.69 -3.36
CA TRP A 59 -6.54 -5.89 -2.56
C TRP A 59 -5.83 -6.71 -1.49
N ALA A 60 -6.57 -7.54 -0.75
CA ALA A 60 -6.00 -8.40 0.29
C ALA A 60 -4.99 -9.39 -0.29
N LYS A 61 -5.32 -10.02 -1.41
CA LYS A 61 -4.42 -10.92 -2.13
C LYS A 61 -3.15 -10.21 -2.61
N PHE A 62 -3.30 -9.02 -3.14
CA PHE A 62 -2.17 -8.23 -3.61
C PHE A 62 -1.18 -7.92 -2.48
N ILE A 63 -1.69 -7.48 -1.33
CA ILE A 63 -0.85 -7.19 -0.15
C ILE A 63 -0.16 -8.47 0.36
N LEU A 64 -0.90 -9.56 0.49
CA LEU A 64 -0.35 -10.84 0.95
C LEU A 64 0.74 -11.36 0.01
N ASN A 65 0.53 -11.27 -1.29
CA ASN A 65 1.52 -11.68 -2.28
C ASN A 65 2.80 -10.83 -2.25
N ASN A 66 2.69 -9.55 -1.89
CA ASN A 66 3.85 -8.68 -1.74
C ASN A 66 4.60 -8.88 -0.42
N ARG A 67 3.90 -9.28 0.64
CA ARG A 67 4.47 -9.43 1.99
C ARG A 67 4.99 -10.82 2.29
N ASP A 68 4.24 -11.84 1.88
CA ASP A 68 4.53 -13.22 2.22
C ASP A 68 4.84 -14.05 0.98
N ARG A 69 6.13 -14.21 0.71
CA ARG A 69 6.63 -14.98 -0.43
C ARG A 69 6.39 -16.50 -0.27
N GLU A 70 6.10 -16.96 0.94
CA GLU A 70 5.85 -18.38 1.25
C GLU A 70 4.36 -18.73 1.22
N TYR A 71 3.49 -17.73 1.10
CA TYR A 71 2.05 -17.95 1.10
C TYR A 71 1.59 -18.54 -0.24
N LYS A 72 1.38 -19.85 -0.22
CA LYS A 72 1.15 -20.66 -1.45
C LYS A 72 -0.29 -20.70 -1.95
N GLU A 73 -1.28 -20.38 -1.12
CA GLU A 73 -2.69 -20.43 -1.53
C GLU A 73 -3.09 -19.23 -2.41
N ILE A 74 -2.39 -18.13 -2.27
CA ILE A 74 -2.62 -16.94 -3.09
C ILE A 74 -1.47 -16.84 -4.10
N THR A 75 -1.37 -17.83 -4.95
CA THR A 75 -0.42 -17.86 -6.06
C THR A 75 -0.81 -16.92 -7.21
N SER A 76 -1.64 -15.96 -6.92
CA SER A 76 -1.99 -14.93 -7.90
C SER A 76 -0.73 -14.26 -8.43
N LYS A 77 -0.66 -14.10 -9.74
CA LYS A 77 0.36 -13.26 -10.39
C LYS A 77 0.20 -11.78 -10.02
N GLU A 78 -0.83 -11.45 -9.27
CA GLU A 78 -1.15 -10.13 -8.77
C GLU A 78 -0.27 -9.76 -7.58
N CYS A 79 0.92 -9.31 -7.87
CA CYS A 79 1.84 -8.69 -6.91
C CYS A 79 2.69 -7.66 -7.65
N ASN A 80 3.46 -6.89 -6.92
CA ASN A 80 4.34 -5.87 -7.51
C ASN A 80 5.82 -6.11 -7.22
N SER A 81 6.20 -7.35 -6.97
CA SER A 81 7.60 -7.71 -6.68
C SER A 81 8.56 -7.42 -7.84
N ASP A 82 8.05 -7.42 -9.06
CA ASP A 82 8.77 -7.12 -10.30
C ASP A 82 8.59 -5.66 -10.78
N ASN A 83 7.93 -4.81 -9.95
CA ASN A 83 7.62 -3.41 -10.30
C ASN A 83 6.83 -3.25 -11.60
N LYS A 84 5.98 -4.22 -11.94
CA LYS A 84 5.13 -4.14 -13.14
C LYS A 84 4.12 -2.99 -13.09
N TYR A 85 3.71 -2.57 -11.89
CA TYR A 85 2.92 -1.37 -11.68
C TYR A 85 3.83 -0.22 -11.29
N ASP A 86 3.72 0.88 -12.01
CA ASP A 86 4.49 2.11 -11.75
C ASP A 86 3.93 2.88 -10.56
N LEU A 87 2.60 2.88 -10.42
CA LEU A 87 1.87 3.51 -9.32
C LEU A 87 0.77 2.57 -8.84
N VAL A 88 0.69 2.38 -7.54
CA VAL A 88 -0.41 1.65 -6.89
C VAL A 88 -1.09 2.57 -5.88
N ILE A 89 -2.41 2.66 -5.96
CA ILE A 89 -3.24 3.45 -5.05
C ILE A 89 -4.23 2.50 -4.39
N GLY A 90 -4.34 2.58 -3.08
CA GLY A 90 -5.31 1.76 -2.35
C GLY A 90 -5.19 1.90 -0.84
N PRO A 91 -6.06 1.20 -0.11
CA PRO A 91 -6.09 1.28 1.34
C PRO A 91 -4.78 0.87 2.00
N VAL A 92 -4.46 1.54 3.11
CA VAL A 92 -3.32 1.19 3.97
C VAL A 92 -3.70 -0.01 4.83
N ALA A 93 -2.85 -1.03 4.86
CA ALA A 93 -2.96 -2.11 5.82
C ALA A 93 -2.29 -1.68 7.14
N ASN A 94 -3.08 -1.16 8.08
CA ASN A 94 -2.61 -0.78 9.41
C ASN A 94 -2.34 -2.02 10.30
N ASP A 95 -1.95 -1.79 11.56
CA ASP A 95 -1.59 -2.88 12.47
C ASP A 95 -2.75 -3.85 12.74
N ASP A 96 -3.99 -3.36 12.83
CA ASP A 96 -5.17 -4.20 13.00
C ASP A 96 -5.41 -5.10 11.79
N ILE A 97 -5.21 -4.57 10.60
CA ILE A 97 -5.34 -5.32 9.35
C ILE A 97 -4.25 -6.40 9.27
N ILE A 98 -3.04 -6.09 9.71
CA ILE A 98 -1.93 -7.06 9.75
C ILE A 98 -2.25 -8.22 10.69
N VAL A 99 -2.89 -7.95 11.82
CA VAL A 99 -3.35 -9.02 12.74
C VAL A 99 -4.38 -9.92 12.04
N LEU A 100 -5.34 -9.34 11.32
CA LEU A 100 -6.30 -10.10 10.53
C LEU A 100 -5.63 -10.95 9.45
N PHE A 101 -4.67 -10.41 8.74
CA PHE A 101 -3.90 -11.15 7.73
C PHE A 101 -3.14 -12.31 8.37
N ARG A 102 -2.55 -12.11 9.52
CA ARG A 102 -1.83 -13.15 10.25
C ARG A 102 -2.77 -14.28 10.70
N THR A 103 -3.95 -13.91 11.20
CA THR A 103 -5.00 -14.86 11.56
C THR A 103 -5.42 -15.70 10.35
N PHE A 104 -5.56 -15.09 9.20
CA PHE A 104 -5.89 -15.76 7.96
C PHE A 104 -4.75 -16.69 7.49
N THR A 105 -3.50 -16.21 7.46
CA THR A 105 -2.36 -17.02 7.03
C THR A 105 -2.09 -18.21 7.93
N ASN A 106 -2.47 -18.11 9.22
CA ASN A 106 -2.40 -19.23 10.18
C ASN A 106 -3.57 -20.21 10.04
N GLY A 107 -4.46 -20.01 9.10
CA GLY A 107 -5.58 -20.92 8.82
C GLY A 107 -6.75 -20.83 9.81
N LEU A 108 -6.79 -19.80 10.67
CA LEU A 108 -7.83 -19.63 11.69
C LEU A 108 -9.12 -19.05 11.14
N ILE A 109 -9.05 -18.31 10.04
CA ILE A 109 -10.22 -17.79 9.30
C ILE A 109 -10.03 -18.05 7.81
N ASP A 110 -11.13 -18.16 7.07
CA ASP A 110 -11.11 -18.26 5.61
C ASP A 110 -11.04 -16.86 4.94
N ILE A 111 -10.85 -16.85 3.62
CA ILE A 111 -10.75 -15.60 2.87
C ILE A 111 -12.05 -14.79 2.92
N ASP A 112 -13.20 -15.41 2.92
CA ASP A 112 -14.49 -14.73 2.96
C ASP A 112 -14.70 -14.06 4.32
N THR A 113 -14.32 -14.72 5.41
CA THR A 113 -14.33 -14.14 6.75
C THR A 113 -13.36 -12.95 6.85
N LEU A 114 -12.15 -13.09 6.30
CA LEU A 114 -11.17 -11.99 6.25
C LEU A 114 -11.76 -10.76 5.57
N ILE A 115 -12.36 -10.92 4.39
CA ILE A 115 -12.94 -9.82 3.63
C ILE A 115 -14.10 -9.17 4.40
N LYS A 116 -14.96 -9.99 5.02
CA LYS A 116 -16.05 -9.50 5.85
C LYS A 116 -15.55 -8.61 6.99
N GLU A 117 -14.53 -9.04 7.71
CA GLU A 117 -13.92 -8.24 8.78
C GLU A 117 -13.30 -6.94 8.26
N LEU A 118 -12.66 -6.99 7.09
CA LEU A 118 -12.06 -5.81 6.46
C LEU A 118 -13.10 -4.75 6.08
N THR A 119 -14.31 -5.13 5.70
CA THR A 119 -15.37 -4.18 5.32
C THR A 119 -15.85 -3.31 6.47
N TYR A 120 -15.62 -3.72 7.72
CA TYR A 120 -15.96 -2.92 8.91
C TYR A 120 -14.84 -1.95 9.30
N LYS A 121 -13.71 -1.96 8.62
CA LYS A 121 -12.59 -1.07 8.93
C LYS A 121 -12.65 0.18 8.06
N GLU A 122 -12.49 1.34 8.68
CA GLU A 122 -12.25 2.59 7.96
C GLU A 122 -10.78 2.65 7.56
N LEU A 123 -10.53 2.54 6.27
CA LEU A 123 -9.18 2.56 5.73
C LEU A 123 -8.98 3.82 4.89
N THR A 124 -7.78 4.33 4.92
CA THR A 124 -7.36 5.50 4.13
C THR A 124 -6.41 5.07 3.04
N ASP A 125 -6.46 5.76 1.91
CA ASP A 125 -5.62 5.41 0.77
C ASP A 125 -4.19 5.89 0.92
N GLN A 126 -3.29 5.10 0.36
CA GLN A 126 -1.90 5.46 0.14
C GLN A 126 -1.58 5.41 -1.35
N TYR A 127 -0.60 6.19 -1.75
CA TYR A 127 -0.05 6.24 -3.10
C TYR A 127 1.37 5.68 -3.04
N SER A 128 1.66 4.65 -3.79
CA SER A 128 2.99 4.07 -3.85
C SER A 128 3.57 4.15 -5.26
N PHE A 129 4.71 4.81 -5.37
CA PHE A 129 5.44 5.03 -6.61
C PHE A 129 6.59 4.04 -6.67
N HIS A 130 6.64 3.22 -7.71
CA HIS A 130 7.58 2.10 -7.82
C HIS A 130 8.65 2.29 -8.88
N THR A 131 8.49 3.27 -9.76
CA THR A 131 9.42 3.54 -10.85
C THR A 131 9.77 5.03 -10.94
N GLU A 132 10.90 5.32 -11.55
CA GLU A 132 11.31 6.71 -11.81
C GLU A 132 10.34 7.42 -12.77
N ARG A 133 9.74 6.68 -13.69
CA ARG A 133 8.74 7.22 -14.63
C ARG A 133 7.53 7.78 -13.88
N ALA A 134 7.07 7.09 -12.84
CA ALA A 134 5.98 7.56 -11.99
C ALA A 134 6.42 8.73 -11.10
N LEU A 135 7.62 8.67 -10.55
CA LEU A 135 8.15 9.72 -9.67
C LEU A 135 8.33 11.07 -10.35
N LYS A 136 8.47 11.10 -11.67
CA LYS A 136 8.54 12.37 -12.43
C LYS A 136 7.29 13.25 -12.29
N TYR A 137 6.17 12.66 -11.92
CA TYR A 137 4.92 13.38 -11.70
C TYR A 137 4.78 13.95 -10.29
N LEU A 138 5.74 13.66 -9.40
CA LEU A 138 5.83 14.28 -8.07
C LEU A 138 6.82 15.44 -8.07
N LYS A 139 6.41 16.54 -7.50
CA LYS A 139 7.24 17.72 -7.30
C LYS A 139 7.28 18.07 -5.82
N GLY A 140 8.47 18.18 -5.24
CA GLY A 140 8.65 18.69 -3.89
C GLY A 140 8.17 20.14 -3.75
N VAL A 141 7.47 20.40 -2.70
CA VAL A 141 6.94 21.73 -2.39
C VAL A 141 7.78 22.42 -1.31
#